data_13864e0d081a4a9c95695b0637ebbc22
#
_entry.id   13864e0d081a4a9c95695b0637ebbc22
#
_cell.length_a   1.000
_cell.length_b   1.000
_cell.length_c   1.000
_cell.angle_alpha   90.00
_cell.angle_beta   90.00
_cell.angle_gamma   90.00
#
_symmetry.space_group_name_H-M   'P 1'
#
loop_
_entity.id
_entity.type
_entity.pdbx_description
1 polymer ?
#
loop_
_entity_poly.entity_id
_entity_poly.type
_entity_poly.pdbx_seq_one_letter_code
_entity_poly.pdbx_strand_id
1 'polypeptide(L)'
;YVVQGQGKYKITDNGKDVDVEFIPEANFVGTADGITIRRTDANGATTGWGLNGNRVVKGEGEDGATLTLISDQVQLQNSPSKGSMDGRYIPTVTPKPITAEPKTSKDVQGKAQKETPVFKTDAGTDNEKVITPSATTPAKLIDPVTKVPTEAKTVTVDGEGTYTINPETGEVTFQPLPTFTGRAKGIGVSLTAPVGVDKTGAQVTSTATTTYTPEVTPVKPTAEPATSTGLQGETQTGKPTFTAGDAEVPIKEGSVKLLNDNGTEAQGAVPALDPNGNKVGEYTVNPATGVVTFTPTDKTYVGPVVPAKVQAEDNNGTKVETKYTPSIVGVKPTATPAESTNIQGEAQSGTVAFAPGKATIAGVEKSVAIKANSAVLLDKQGNPVAPGTPVDAEDANGNKVGEYTIDPATNTVTFTPTDKTYTGTVVPANVQAEDENGTKVKTTYTPTI
;
A
#
# COMPACT_ATOMS: atom_id res chain seq x y z
N TYR A 1 -16.81 -31.45 -60.74
CA TYR A 1 -15.59 -32.18 -60.54
C TYR A 1 -15.11 -31.98 -59.10
N VAL A 2 -14.87 -33.07 -58.42
CA VAL A 2 -14.45 -33.06 -57.01
C VAL A 2 -12.98 -33.45 -56.91
N VAL A 3 -12.20 -32.63 -56.20
CA VAL A 3 -10.83 -32.95 -55.84
C VAL A 3 -10.85 -33.17 -54.30
N GLN A 4 -10.70 -34.45 -53.91
CA GLN A 4 -10.78 -34.82 -52.53
C GLN A 4 -9.71 -34.13 -51.67
N GLY A 5 -10.12 -33.61 -50.54
CA GLY A 5 -9.25 -32.84 -49.63
C GLY A 5 -9.02 -31.38 -50.04
N GLN A 6 -9.58 -30.96 -51.18
CA GLN A 6 -9.42 -29.57 -51.64
C GLN A 6 -10.77 -28.87 -51.87
N GLY A 7 -11.69 -29.50 -52.63
CA GLY A 7 -13.00 -28.90 -52.94
C GLY A 7 -13.60 -29.42 -54.24
N LYS A 8 -14.58 -28.70 -54.80
CA LYS A 8 -15.24 -29.04 -56.05
C LYS A 8 -15.20 -27.87 -57.01
N TYR A 9 -15.02 -28.17 -58.30
CA TYR A 9 -15.12 -27.25 -59.39
C TYR A 9 -16.48 -27.41 -60.04
N LYS A 10 -17.23 -26.31 -60.12
CA LYS A 10 -18.46 -26.21 -60.93
C LYS A 10 -18.09 -25.51 -62.22
N ILE A 11 -18.39 -26.14 -63.33
CA ILE A 11 -18.05 -25.68 -64.67
C ILE A 11 -19.34 -25.39 -65.39
N THR A 12 -19.48 -24.21 -65.95
CA THR A 12 -20.65 -23.78 -66.68
C THR A 12 -20.19 -23.19 -68.03
N ASP A 13 -20.64 -23.82 -69.12
CA ASP A 13 -20.45 -23.25 -70.49
C ASP A 13 -21.66 -22.38 -70.82
N ASN A 14 -21.44 -21.10 -71.06
CA ASN A 14 -22.46 -20.13 -71.42
C ASN A 14 -22.49 -19.82 -72.95
N GLY A 15 -21.84 -20.65 -73.76
CA GLY A 15 -21.80 -20.57 -75.26
C GLY A 15 -20.71 -19.62 -75.76
N LYS A 16 -20.22 -18.70 -75.03
CA LYS A 16 -19.11 -17.79 -75.36
C LYS A 16 -17.86 -18.08 -74.51
N ASP A 17 -18.10 -18.24 -73.22
CA ASP A 17 -17.08 -18.38 -72.20
C ASP A 17 -17.40 -19.63 -71.35
N VAL A 18 -16.38 -20.14 -70.66
CA VAL A 18 -16.56 -21.19 -69.66
C VAL A 18 -16.26 -20.59 -68.29
N ASP A 19 -17.30 -20.56 -67.46
CA ASP A 19 -17.16 -20.12 -66.09
C ASP A 19 -16.76 -21.28 -65.20
N VAL A 20 -15.76 -21.06 -64.33
CA VAL A 20 -15.28 -22.04 -63.36
C VAL A 20 -15.38 -21.45 -61.98
N GLU A 21 -16.22 -22.05 -61.15
CA GLU A 21 -16.34 -21.73 -59.74
C GLU A 21 -15.67 -22.82 -58.94
N PHE A 22 -14.77 -22.43 -58.03
CA PHE A 22 -14.17 -23.35 -57.05
C PHE A 22 -14.87 -23.19 -55.70
N ILE A 23 -15.40 -24.26 -55.20
CA ILE A 23 -16.02 -24.35 -53.88
C ILE A 23 -15.12 -25.19 -52.99
N PRO A 24 -14.32 -24.55 -52.11
CA PRO A 24 -13.36 -25.29 -51.25
C PRO A 24 -14.08 -26.17 -50.25
N GLU A 25 -13.43 -27.26 -49.84
CA GLU A 25 -13.82 -27.97 -48.63
C GLU A 25 -13.65 -27.06 -47.42
N ALA A 26 -14.47 -27.29 -46.39
CA ALA A 26 -14.57 -26.39 -45.21
C ALA A 26 -13.23 -26.11 -44.52
N ASN A 27 -12.30 -27.07 -44.54
CA ASN A 27 -11.01 -26.96 -43.89
C ASN A 27 -9.84 -26.72 -44.89
N PHE A 28 -10.09 -26.61 -46.18
CA PHE A 28 -9.03 -26.44 -47.17
C PHE A 28 -8.49 -24.98 -47.16
N VAL A 29 -7.17 -24.86 -47.13
CA VAL A 29 -6.44 -23.59 -47.19
C VAL A 29 -5.21 -23.73 -48.05
N GLY A 30 -4.88 -22.70 -48.80
CA GLY A 30 -3.73 -22.70 -49.69
C GLY A 30 -4.09 -22.83 -51.16
N THR A 31 -3.10 -23.05 -52.01
CA THR A 31 -3.28 -23.16 -53.43
C THR A 31 -3.68 -24.57 -53.84
N ALA A 32 -4.86 -24.71 -54.41
CA ALA A 32 -5.34 -25.96 -54.95
C ALA A 32 -4.56 -26.37 -56.21
N ASP A 33 -4.65 -27.65 -56.56
CA ASP A 33 -3.96 -28.19 -57.74
C ASP A 33 -4.47 -27.53 -59.04
N GLY A 34 -5.72 -27.09 -59.00
CA GLY A 34 -6.37 -26.48 -60.16
C GLY A 34 -6.92 -27.46 -61.13
N ILE A 35 -7.53 -26.99 -62.17
CA ILE A 35 -8.04 -27.77 -63.28
C ILE A 35 -7.67 -27.11 -64.62
N THR A 36 -7.59 -27.97 -65.65
CA THR A 36 -7.45 -27.51 -67.05
C THR A 36 -8.66 -27.96 -67.83
N ILE A 37 -9.30 -27.04 -68.50
CA ILE A 37 -10.51 -27.25 -69.32
C ILE A 37 -10.15 -27.03 -70.74
N ARG A 38 -10.57 -27.97 -71.63
CA ARG A 38 -10.46 -27.86 -73.08
C ARG A 38 -11.86 -27.75 -73.65
N ARG A 39 -12.07 -26.73 -74.47
CA ARG A 39 -13.28 -26.57 -75.25
C ARG A 39 -12.97 -26.99 -76.70
N THR A 40 -13.79 -27.89 -77.27
CA THR A 40 -13.69 -28.37 -78.60
C THR A 40 -14.92 -27.84 -79.41
N ASP A 41 -14.75 -27.23 -80.57
CA ASP A 41 -15.87 -26.72 -81.35
C ASP A 41 -16.69 -27.88 -81.97
N ALA A 42 -17.86 -27.54 -82.53
CA ALA A 42 -18.79 -28.49 -83.14
C ALA A 42 -18.19 -29.25 -84.31
N ASN A 43 -17.13 -28.74 -84.90
CA ASN A 43 -16.43 -29.40 -86.00
C ASN A 43 -15.34 -30.34 -85.57
N GLY A 44 -15.17 -30.51 -84.25
CA GLY A 44 -14.16 -31.38 -83.65
C GLY A 44 -12.75 -30.81 -83.68
N ALA A 45 -12.56 -29.55 -83.99
CA ALA A 45 -11.27 -28.89 -84.02
C ALA A 45 -10.80 -28.70 -82.54
N THR A 46 -9.83 -29.45 -82.18
CA THR A 46 -9.08 -29.27 -80.88
C THR A 46 -7.72 -28.69 -81.23
N THR A 47 -7.47 -27.55 -80.72
CA THR A 47 -6.19 -26.83 -80.93
C THR A 47 -5.22 -27.08 -79.71
N GLY A 48 -5.50 -28.05 -78.91
CA GLY A 48 -4.67 -28.38 -77.78
C GLY A 48 -3.98 -29.70 -77.87
N TRP A 49 -2.92 -29.91 -77.10
CA TRP A 49 -2.16 -31.10 -77.03
C TRP A 49 -2.87 -32.18 -76.23
N GLY A 50 -2.78 -33.43 -76.65
CA GLY A 50 -3.25 -34.58 -75.89
C GLY A 50 -2.47 -34.71 -74.62
N LEU A 51 -3.19 -34.80 -73.56
CA LEU A 51 -2.64 -34.88 -72.23
C LEU A 51 -2.62 -36.36 -71.82
N ASN A 52 -1.47 -36.87 -71.53
CA ASN A 52 -1.29 -38.28 -71.17
C ASN A 52 -1.81 -38.56 -69.73
N GLY A 53 -2.73 -39.51 -69.66
CA GLY A 53 -3.04 -40.21 -68.42
C GLY A 53 -4.17 -39.66 -67.53
N ASN A 54 -5.16 -38.99 -68.14
CA ASN A 54 -6.01 -38.18 -67.30
C ASN A 54 -7.50 -38.47 -67.30
N ARG A 55 -8.15 -38.18 -66.18
CA ARG A 55 -9.61 -38.18 -66.02
C ARG A 55 -10.21 -37.17 -66.96
N VAL A 56 -10.93 -37.64 -67.95
CA VAL A 56 -11.68 -36.79 -68.83
C VAL A 56 -13.15 -36.91 -68.47
N VAL A 57 -13.77 -35.76 -68.12
CA VAL A 57 -15.22 -35.63 -67.95
C VAL A 57 -15.71 -34.93 -69.18
N LYS A 58 -16.59 -35.52 -69.93
CA LYS A 58 -17.20 -34.93 -71.17
C LYS A 58 -18.56 -34.37 -70.81
N GLY A 59 -18.86 -33.15 -71.26
CA GLY A 59 -20.15 -32.49 -71.25
C GLY A 59 -20.42 -31.78 -72.56
N GLU A 60 -21.64 -31.45 -72.84
CA GLU A 60 -22.00 -30.65 -74.01
C GLU A 60 -22.24 -29.19 -73.62
N GLY A 61 -21.68 -28.26 -74.37
CA GLY A 61 -21.93 -26.83 -74.25
C GLY A 61 -23.16 -26.39 -75.03
N GLU A 62 -23.68 -25.19 -74.78
CA GLU A 62 -24.87 -24.65 -75.43
C GLU A 62 -24.73 -24.49 -76.95
N ASP A 63 -23.52 -24.37 -77.43
CA ASP A 63 -23.19 -24.29 -78.87
C ASP A 63 -22.87 -25.65 -79.55
N GLY A 64 -23.13 -26.74 -78.83
CA GLY A 64 -22.78 -28.12 -79.25
C GLY A 64 -21.32 -28.45 -79.14
N ALA A 65 -20.52 -27.60 -78.56
CA ALA A 65 -19.12 -27.87 -78.28
C ALA A 65 -18.98 -28.88 -77.12
N THR A 66 -17.95 -29.74 -77.20
CA THR A 66 -17.65 -30.72 -76.15
C THR A 66 -16.67 -30.13 -75.12
N LEU A 67 -17.08 -30.12 -73.88
CA LEU A 67 -16.21 -29.79 -72.76
C LEU A 67 -15.45 -31.01 -72.28
N THR A 68 -14.15 -30.88 -72.14
CA THR A 68 -13.30 -31.91 -71.58
C THR A 68 -12.53 -31.37 -70.40
N LEU A 69 -12.79 -31.95 -69.22
CA LEU A 69 -11.99 -31.68 -68.03
C LEU A 69 -10.73 -32.49 -68.10
N ILE A 70 -9.61 -31.84 -67.97
CA ILE A 70 -8.29 -32.46 -67.98
C ILE A 70 -7.74 -32.33 -66.54
N SER A 71 -7.13 -33.40 -66.06
CA SER A 71 -6.56 -33.45 -64.71
C SER A 71 -5.50 -32.35 -64.52
N ASP A 72 -5.50 -31.77 -63.34
CA ASP A 72 -4.61 -30.75 -62.84
C ASP A 72 -3.11 -31.09 -62.83
N GLN A 73 -2.78 -32.38 -62.89
CA GLN A 73 -1.38 -32.85 -62.82
C GLN A 73 -0.63 -32.78 -64.15
N VAL A 74 -1.27 -32.24 -65.13
CA VAL A 74 -0.66 -32.15 -66.45
C VAL A 74 -0.02 -30.79 -66.62
N GLN A 75 1.29 -30.82 -66.91
CA GLN A 75 1.96 -29.59 -67.35
C GLN A 75 1.50 -29.26 -68.77
N LEU A 76 0.94 -28.06 -68.95
CA LEU A 76 0.63 -27.53 -70.29
C LEU A 76 1.94 -27.34 -71.04
N GLN A 77 2.18 -28.20 -72.02
CA GLN A 77 3.26 -27.93 -72.94
C GLN A 77 2.85 -26.79 -73.88
N ASN A 78 3.77 -25.86 -74.09
CA ASN A 78 3.53 -24.77 -75.03
C ASN A 78 3.12 -25.36 -76.39
N SER A 79 1.86 -25.15 -76.75
CA SER A 79 1.36 -25.55 -78.06
C SER A 79 1.83 -24.58 -79.13
N PRO A 80 2.46 -24.99 -80.19
CA PRO A 80 2.85 -24.12 -81.28
C PRO A 80 1.67 -23.76 -82.17
N SER A 81 0.47 -24.29 -81.97
CA SER A 81 -0.71 -23.95 -82.73
C SER A 81 -1.40 -22.71 -82.17
N LYS A 82 -1.60 -21.71 -83.04
CA LYS A 82 -2.41 -20.53 -82.69
C LYS A 82 -3.85 -20.94 -82.46
N GLY A 83 -4.35 -20.80 -81.25
CA GLY A 83 -5.74 -21.03 -80.92
C GLY A 83 -6.02 -22.18 -79.94
N SER A 84 -5.10 -22.45 -79.04
CA SER A 84 -5.39 -23.36 -77.95
C SER A 84 -6.61 -22.88 -77.15
N MET A 85 -7.61 -23.75 -77.00
CA MET A 85 -8.81 -23.52 -76.22
C MET A 85 -8.69 -24.11 -74.80
N ASP A 86 -7.47 -24.37 -74.38
CA ASP A 86 -7.20 -24.85 -73.02
C ASP A 86 -7.13 -23.67 -72.06
N GLY A 87 -7.97 -23.70 -71.04
CA GLY A 87 -7.93 -22.77 -69.93
C GLY A 87 -7.52 -23.49 -68.64
N ARG A 88 -6.59 -22.89 -67.86
CA ARG A 88 -6.21 -23.41 -66.57
C ARG A 88 -6.67 -22.46 -65.48
N TYR A 89 -7.30 -23.04 -64.44
CA TYR A 89 -7.75 -22.30 -63.26
C TYR A 89 -7.12 -22.93 -62.01
N ILE A 90 -6.38 -22.12 -61.23
CA ILE A 90 -5.69 -22.51 -60.00
C ILE A 90 -6.14 -21.60 -58.89
N PRO A 91 -7.15 -21.98 -58.13
CA PRO A 91 -7.64 -21.16 -57.01
C PRO A 91 -6.72 -21.24 -55.81
N THR A 92 -6.67 -20.14 -55.08
CA THR A 92 -6.01 -20.07 -53.78
C THR A 92 -7.04 -19.65 -52.73
N VAL A 93 -7.10 -20.41 -51.65
CA VAL A 93 -7.94 -20.16 -50.47
C VAL A 93 -7.06 -19.58 -49.36
N THR A 94 -7.29 -18.33 -49.07
CA THR A 94 -6.56 -17.67 -47.97
C THR A 94 -7.13 -18.09 -46.62
N PRO A 95 -6.29 -18.39 -45.62
CA PRO A 95 -6.79 -18.71 -44.32
C PRO A 95 -7.51 -17.51 -43.69
N LYS A 96 -8.60 -17.76 -42.97
CA LYS A 96 -9.23 -16.74 -42.16
C LYS A 96 -8.35 -16.44 -40.95
N PRO A 97 -8.05 -15.16 -40.67
CA PRO A 97 -7.19 -14.81 -39.53
C PRO A 97 -7.91 -15.13 -38.22
N ILE A 98 -7.13 -15.57 -37.24
CA ILE A 98 -7.57 -15.58 -35.85
C ILE A 98 -7.56 -14.13 -35.37
N THR A 99 -8.61 -13.71 -34.68
CA THR A 99 -8.70 -12.40 -34.02
C THR A 99 -8.57 -12.56 -32.50
N ALA A 100 -8.16 -11.52 -31.83
CA ALA A 100 -8.04 -11.49 -30.38
C ALA A 100 -8.51 -10.15 -29.82
N GLU A 101 -9.21 -10.21 -28.68
CA GLU A 101 -9.74 -9.02 -28.00
C GLU A 101 -8.87 -8.69 -26.79
N PRO A 102 -8.49 -7.40 -26.60
CA PRO A 102 -7.76 -6.99 -25.41
C PRO A 102 -8.63 -7.07 -24.16
N LYS A 103 -7.99 -7.25 -23.01
CA LYS A 103 -8.63 -7.27 -21.71
C LYS A 103 -8.03 -6.22 -20.78
N THR A 104 -8.86 -5.73 -19.90
CA THR A 104 -8.48 -4.81 -18.82
C THR A 104 -9.13 -5.27 -17.52
N SER A 105 -8.47 -4.99 -16.42
CA SER A 105 -9.01 -5.20 -15.08
C SER A 105 -8.69 -3.99 -14.21
N LYS A 106 -9.37 -3.86 -13.07
CA LYS A 106 -9.15 -2.81 -12.11
C LYS A 106 -9.34 -3.34 -10.70
N ASP A 107 -8.35 -3.12 -9.84
CA ASP A 107 -8.42 -3.48 -8.42
C ASP A 107 -7.53 -2.55 -7.60
N VAL A 108 -7.53 -2.72 -6.27
CA VAL A 108 -6.75 -1.90 -5.34
C VAL A 108 -5.28 -2.28 -5.31
N GLN A 109 -4.45 -1.37 -4.89
CA GLN A 109 -3.00 -1.50 -4.75
C GLN A 109 -2.63 -2.76 -3.95
N GLY A 110 -1.68 -3.55 -4.49
CA GLY A 110 -1.18 -4.77 -3.88
C GLY A 110 -2.00 -6.03 -4.20
N LYS A 111 -3.24 -5.90 -4.69
CA LYS A 111 -4.12 -7.03 -4.99
C LYS A 111 -3.83 -7.63 -6.36
N ALA A 112 -3.77 -8.97 -6.44
CA ALA A 112 -3.65 -9.69 -7.69
C ALA A 112 -4.93 -9.58 -8.52
N GLN A 113 -4.77 -9.42 -9.84
CA GLN A 113 -5.87 -9.30 -10.81
C GLN A 113 -5.76 -10.39 -11.86
N LYS A 114 -6.88 -10.80 -12.45
CA LYS A 114 -6.92 -11.86 -13.46
C LYS A 114 -7.83 -11.50 -14.60
N GLU A 115 -7.41 -11.88 -15.81
CA GLU A 115 -8.24 -11.84 -17.01
C GLU A 115 -7.86 -12.93 -18.00
N THR A 116 -8.82 -13.27 -18.87
CA THR A 116 -8.60 -14.23 -19.94
C THR A 116 -8.87 -13.57 -21.28
N PRO A 117 -7.83 -13.23 -22.07
CA PRO A 117 -8.00 -12.76 -23.43
C PRO A 117 -8.75 -13.77 -24.30
N VAL A 118 -9.61 -13.28 -25.20
CA VAL A 118 -10.46 -14.11 -26.03
C VAL A 118 -9.88 -14.16 -27.46
N PHE A 119 -9.72 -15.35 -27.97
CA PHE A 119 -9.31 -15.61 -29.36
C PHE A 119 -10.48 -16.21 -30.14
N LYS A 120 -10.66 -15.76 -31.39
CA LYS A 120 -11.80 -16.16 -32.21
C LYS A 120 -11.39 -16.46 -33.65
N THR A 121 -12.04 -17.45 -34.26
CA THR A 121 -12.10 -17.60 -35.71
C THR A 121 -13.40 -17.01 -36.23
N ASP A 122 -13.42 -16.60 -37.51
CA ASP A 122 -14.60 -16.09 -38.19
C ASP A 122 -15.31 -14.93 -37.45
N ALA A 123 -14.54 -14.11 -36.76
CA ALA A 123 -15.06 -13.01 -35.94
C ALA A 123 -16.00 -12.09 -36.75
N GLY A 124 -17.16 -11.76 -36.15
CA GLY A 124 -18.17 -10.91 -36.75
C GLY A 124 -19.04 -11.60 -37.82
N THR A 125 -18.99 -12.91 -37.91
CA THR A 125 -19.85 -13.72 -38.80
C THR A 125 -20.72 -14.69 -38.01
N ASP A 126 -21.74 -15.28 -38.66
CA ASP A 126 -22.59 -16.34 -38.09
C ASP A 126 -21.82 -17.60 -37.71
N ASN A 127 -20.59 -17.73 -38.19
CA ASN A 127 -19.69 -18.87 -37.93
C ASN A 127 -18.60 -18.56 -36.88
N GLU A 128 -18.71 -17.44 -36.16
CA GLU A 128 -17.77 -17.08 -35.11
C GLU A 128 -17.61 -18.19 -34.07
N LYS A 129 -16.39 -18.58 -33.78
CA LYS A 129 -16.06 -19.57 -32.74
C LYS A 129 -14.92 -19.07 -31.86
N VAL A 130 -15.10 -19.21 -30.55
CA VAL A 130 -14.04 -19.00 -29.57
C VAL A 130 -13.04 -20.15 -29.64
N ILE A 131 -11.75 -19.80 -29.66
CA ILE A 131 -10.66 -20.77 -29.56
C ILE A 131 -10.22 -20.81 -28.10
N THR A 132 -10.46 -21.93 -27.44
CA THR A 132 -9.94 -22.16 -26.09
C THR A 132 -8.51 -22.70 -26.18
N PRO A 133 -7.52 -22.06 -25.54
CA PRO A 133 -6.19 -22.64 -25.43
C PRO A 133 -6.22 -24.04 -24.82
N SER A 134 -5.21 -24.84 -25.16
CA SER A 134 -5.10 -26.23 -24.68
C SER A 134 -3.62 -26.62 -24.60
N ALA A 135 -3.35 -27.83 -24.11
CA ALA A 135 -1.98 -28.38 -24.08
C ALA A 135 -1.34 -28.46 -25.47
N THR A 136 -2.15 -28.64 -26.54
CA THR A 136 -1.66 -28.71 -27.94
C THR A 136 -1.61 -27.36 -28.64
N THR A 137 -2.36 -26.40 -28.17
CA THR A 137 -2.44 -25.01 -28.66
C THR A 137 -2.33 -24.04 -27.50
N PRO A 138 -1.17 -23.96 -26.81
CA PRO A 138 -1.04 -23.16 -25.61
C PRO A 138 -1.00 -21.65 -25.94
N ALA A 139 -1.64 -20.87 -25.08
CA ALA A 139 -1.44 -19.44 -25.07
C ALA A 139 -0.10 -19.09 -24.42
N LYS A 140 0.56 -18.05 -24.92
CA LYS A 140 1.89 -17.63 -24.45
C LYS A 140 1.92 -16.14 -24.15
N LEU A 141 2.71 -15.76 -23.15
CA LEU A 141 3.06 -14.36 -22.93
C LEU A 141 4.01 -13.88 -24.03
N ILE A 142 3.94 -12.60 -24.34
CA ILE A 142 4.91 -11.93 -25.22
C ILE A 142 5.93 -11.23 -24.32
N ASP A 143 7.19 -11.55 -24.52
CA ASP A 143 8.28 -10.89 -23.80
C ASP A 143 8.27 -9.39 -24.09
N PRO A 144 8.24 -8.52 -23.05
CA PRO A 144 8.09 -7.08 -23.22
C PRO A 144 9.32 -6.41 -23.84
N VAL A 145 10.47 -7.06 -23.83
CA VAL A 145 11.74 -6.55 -24.39
C VAL A 145 11.89 -7.02 -25.85
N THR A 146 11.84 -8.30 -26.07
CA THR A 146 12.08 -8.89 -27.40
C THR A 146 10.87 -8.81 -28.34
N LYS A 147 9.66 -8.59 -27.77
CA LYS A 147 8.38 -8.53 -28.49
C LYS A 147 7.99 -9.86 -29.19
N VAL A 148 8.56 -10.98 -28.76
CA VAL A 148 8.21 -12.31 -29.26
C VAL A 148 7.55 -13.16 -28.17
N PRO A 149 6.69 -14.13 -28.57
CA PRO A 149 6.12 -15.09 -27.63
C PRO A 149 7.21 -15.89 -26.92
N THR A 150 7.05 -16.05 -25.59
CA THR A 150 7.99 -16.78 -24.75
C THR A 150 7.39 -18.07 -24.21
N GLU A 151 8.24 -19.08 -23.97
CA GLU A 151 7.86 -20.30 -23.27
C GLU A 151 7.77 -20.12 -21.74
N ALA A 152 8.27 -18.99 -21.23
CA ALA A 152 8.17 -18.66 -19.82
C ALA A 152 6.71 -18.40 -19.44
N LYS A 153 6.23 -19.12 -18.42
CA LYS A 153 4.88 -18.92 -17.87
C LYS A 153 4.76 -17.64 -17.04
N THR A 154 5.88 -17.05 -16.66
CA THR A 154 5.94 -15.86 -15.81
C THR A 154 6.88 -14.84 -16.43
N VAL A 155 6.43 -13.60 -16.50
CA VAL A 155 7.18 -12.45 -17.00
C VAL A 155 7.06 -11.29 -16.01
N THR A 156 8.20 -10.75 -15.60
CA THR A 156 8.24 -9.55 -14.74
C THR A 156 8.41 -8.30 -15.62
N VAL A 157 7.55 -7.32 -15.37
CA VAL A 157 7.65 -5.98 -15.97
C VAL A 157 8.20 -5.05 -14.90
N ASP A 158 9.38 -4.54 -15.13
CA ASP A 158 10.09 -3.69 -14.17
C ASP A 158 9.28 -2.44 -13.78
N GLY A 159 9.20 -2.18 -12.49
CA GLY A 159 8.43 -1.08 -11.90
C GLY A 159 6.91 -1.29 -11.86
N GLU A 160 6.36 -2.39 -12.38
CA GLU A 160 4.92 -2.68 -12.39
C GLU A 160 4.55 -3.92 -11.56
N GLY A 161 5.10 -5.07 -11.92
CA GLY A 161 4.75 -6.33 -11.28
C GLY A 161 5.06 -7.54 -12.14
N THR A 162 4.40 -8.65 -11.84
CA THR A 162 4.65 -9.95 -12.47
C THR A 162 3.35 -10.49 -13.09
N TYR A 163 3.44 -10.92 -14.35
CA TYR A 163 2.38 -11.57 -15.09
C TYR A 163 2.65 -13.07 -15.16
N THR A 164 1.65 -13.88 -14.85
CA THR A 164 1.72 -15.35 -14.93
C THR A 164 0.56 -15.85 -15.76
N ILE A 165 0.83 -16.71 -16.76
CA ILE A 165 -0.19 -17.29 -17.63
C ILE A 165 -0.40 -18.77 -17.30
N ASN A 166 -1.66 -19.18 -17.37
CA ASN A 166 -2.01 -20.59 -17.53
C ASN A 166 -2.10 -20.86 -19.04
N PRO A 167 -1.14 -21.59 -19.64
CA PRO A 167 -1.12 -21.78 -21.09
C PRO A 167 -2.32 -22.54 -21.65
N GLU A 168 -2.94 -23.41 -20.85
CA GLU A 168 -4.05 -24.27 -21.27
C GLU A 168 -5.41 -23.60 -21.21
N THR A 169 -5.54 -22.53 -20.41
CA THR A 169 -6.77 -21.74 -20.28
C THR A 169 -6.65 -20.37 -20.89
N GLY A 170 -5.43 -19.84 -21.02
CA GLY A 170 -5.15 -18.48 -21.42
C GLY A 170 -5.38 -17.46 -20.30
N GLU A 171 -5.74 -17.87 -19.07
CA GLU A 171 -5.88 -16.95 -17.93
C GLU A 171 -4.53 -16.33 -17.60
N VAL A 172 -4.49 -15.01 -17.51
CA VAL A 172 -3.32 -14.24 -17.08
C VAL A 172 -3.60 -13.63 -15.73
N THR A 173 -2.73 -13.89 -14.77
CA THR A 173 -2.72 -13.26 -13.44
C THR A 173 -1.66 -12.17 -13.43
N PHE A 174 -2.02 -10.98 -12.98
CA PHE A 174 -1.10 -9.88 -12.69
C PHE A 174 -0.97 -9.70 -11.19
N GLN A 175 0.25 -9.81 -10.66
CA GLN A 175 0.59 -9.45 -9.28
C GLN A 175 1.35 -8.13 -9.31
N PRO A 176 0.72 -7.00 -8.92
CA PRO A 176 1.42 -5.72 -8.88
C PRO A 176 2.51 -5.70 -7.81
N LEU A 177 3.53 -4.88 -8.01
CA LEU A 177 4.42 -4.49 -6.92
C LEU A 177 3.60 -3.75 -5.85
N PRO A 178 3.92 -3.88 -4.57
CA PRO A 178 3.20 -3.21 -3.48
C PRO A 178 3.11 -1.69 -3.64
N THR A 179 4.11 -1.09 -4.29
CA THR A 179 4.19 0.36 -4.53
C THR A 179 3.59 0.81 -5.86
N PHE A 180 3.22 -0.13 -6.75
CA PHE A 180 2.69 0.22 -8.07
C PHE A 180 1.24 0.71 -7.98
N THR A 181 0.95 1.82 -8.65
CA THR A 181 -0.39 2.39 -8.81
C THR A 181 -0.57 2.96 -10.21
N GLY A 182 -1.81 3.03 -10.66
CA GLY A 182 -2.16 3.53 -11.98
C GLY A 182 -2.31 2.43 -13.02
N ARG A 183 -2.34 2.83 -14.30
CA ARG A 183 -2.49 1.90 -15.41
C ARG A 183 -1.15 1.29 -15.77
N ALA A 184 -1.08 -0.04 -15.78
CA ALA A 184 0.09 -0.78 -16.23
C ALA A 184 0.28 -0.65 -17.75
N LYS A 185 1.50 -0.83 -18.24
CA LYS A 185 1.78 -0.99 -19.68
C LYS A 185 1.12 -2.24 -20.23
N GLY A 186 0.95 -3.23 -19.34
CA GLY A 186 0.32 -4.50 -19.65
C GLY A 186 1.30 -5.51 -20.28
N ILE A 187 0.75 -6.66 -20.63
CA ILE A 187 1.48 -7.77 -21.23
C ILE A 187 0.81 -8.22 -22.51
N GLY A 188 1.60 -8.56 -23.52
CA GLY A 188 1.09 -9.20 -24.74
C GLY A 188 0.79 -10.68 -24.49
N VAL A 189 -0.25 -11.17 -25.13
CA VAL A 189 -0.66 -12.58 -25.13
C VAL A 189 -0.85 -13.02 -26.57
N SER A 190 -0.30 -14.18 -26.92
CA SER A 190 -0.40 -14.76 -28.25
C SER A 190 -1.00 -16.15 -28.21
N LEU A 191 -1.70 -16.51 -29.28
CA LEU A 191 -2.17 -17.88 -29.55
C LEU A 191 -1.90 -18.22 -31.01
N THR A 192 -1.30 -19.37 -31.25
CA THR A 192 -1.15 -19.98 -32.57
C THR A 192 -2.03 -21.22 -32.62
N ALA A 193 -2.97 -21.24 -33.54
CA ALA A 193 -3.89 -22.37 -33.67
C ALA A 193 -4.08 -22.78 -35.15
N PRO A 194 -4.49 -24.05 -35.41
CA PRO A 194 -4.83 -24.50 -36.74
C PRO A 194 -6.02 -23.75 -37.31
N VAL A 195 -5.94 -23.37 -38.57
CA VAL A 195 -7.02 -22.67 -39.33
C VAL A 195 -7.44 -23.47 -40.56
N GLY A 196 -6.80 -24.60 -40.84
CA GLY A 196 -7.13 -25.50 -41.92
C GLY A 196 -6.00 -26.43 -42.25
N VAL A 197 -6.15 -27.14 -43.40
CA VAL A 197 -5.15 -28.04 -43.99
C VAL A 197 -4.87 -27.63 -45.41
N ASP A 198 -3.64 -27.81 -45.85
CA ASP A 198 -3.26 -27.60 -47.24
C ASP A 198 -3.57 -28.83 -48.11
N LYS A 199 -3.25 -28.80 -49.36
CA LYS A 199 -3.47 -29.89 -50.33
C LYS A 199 -2.68 -31.17 -50.01
N THR A 200 -1.67 -31.08 -49.14
CA THR A 200 -0.88 -32.24 -48.71
C THR A 200 -1.43 -32.86 -47.42
N GLY A 201 -2.47 -32.22 -46.81
CA GLY A 201 -3.01 -32.60 -45.52
C GLY A 201 -2.23 -32.01 -44.35
N ALA A 202 -1.23 -31.16 -44.62
CA ALA A 202 -0.48 -30.50 -43.55
C ALA A 202 -1.33 -29.35 -42.92
N GLN A 203 -1.23 -29.23 -41.58
CA GLN A 203 -1.91 -28.18 -40.86
C GLN A 203 -1.35 -26.80 -41.21
N VAL A 204 -2.23 -25.86 -41.53
CA VAL A 204 -1.91 -24.45 -41.68
C VAL A 204 -2.34 -23.75 -40.39
N THR A 205 -1.44 -22.98 -39.78
CA THR A 205 -1.70 -22.26 -38.52
C THR A 205 -1.75 -20.76 -38.74
N SER A 206 -2.50 -20.08 -37.90
CA SER A 206 -2.52 -18.62 -37.79
C SER A 206 -2.19 -18.22 -36.37
N THR A 207 -1.60 -17.04 -36.20
CA THR A 207 -1.24 -16.49 -34.90
C THR A 207 -1.97 -15.17 -34.70
N ALA A 208 -2.62 -15.02 -33.55
CA ALA A 208 -3.18 -13.75 -33.10
C ALA A 208 -2.48 -13.29 -31.84
N THR A 209 -2.40 -11.99 -31.66
CA THR A 209 -1.84 -11.34 -30.48
C THR A 209 -2.81 -10.30 -29.92
N THR A 210 -2.82 -10.16 -28.61
CA THR A 210 -3.60 -9.16 -27.92
C THR A 210 -2.87 -8.68 -26.67
N THR A 211 -3.49 -7.83 -25.86
CA THR A 211 -2.90 -7.31 -24.63
C THR A 211 -3.85 -7.48 -23.44
N TYR A 212 -3.29 -7.73 -22.28
CA TYR A 212 -3.94 -7.57 -21.00
C TYR A 212 -3.33 -6.38 -20.26
N THR A 213 -4.16 -5.40 -19.90
CA THR A 213 -3.73 -4.12 -19.30
C THR A 213 -4.49 -3.88 -17.99
N PRO A 214 -3.92 -4.24 -16.84
CA PRO A 214 -4.52 -3.98 -15.54
C PRO A 214 -4.37 -2.51 -15.11
N GLU A 215 -5.30 -2.04 -14.28
CA GLU A 215 -5.25 -0.75 -13.60
C GLU A 215 -5.26 -0.97 -12.09
N VAL A 216 -4.39 -0.28 -11.36
CA VAL A 216 -4.23 -0.39 -9.92
C VAL A 216 -4.64 0.92 -9.26
N THR A 217 -5.71 0.88 -8.45
CA THR A 217 -6.19 2.03 -7.68
C THR A 217 -5.34 2.20 -6.43
N PRO A 218 -4.77 3.41 -6.17
CA PRO A 218 -3.98 3.64 -4.97
C PRO A 218 -4.81 3.50 -3.69
N VAL A 219 -4.22 2.91 -2.66
CA VAL A 219 -4.77 2.82 -1.31
C VAL A 219 -3.99 3.75 -0.41
N LYS A 220 -4.69 4.61 0.33
CA LYS A 220 -4.09 5.56 1.27
C LYS A 220 -4.71 5.38 2.65
N PRO A 221 -3.95 4.92 3.64
CA PRO A 221 -4.40 4.93 5.01
C PRO A 221 -4.56 6.36 5.53
N THR A 222 -5.40 6.53 6.55
CA THR A 222 -5.61 7.81 7.25
C THR A 222 -5.26 7.67 8.71
N ALA A 223 -5.04 8.80 9.39
CA ALA A 223 -4.71 8.81 10.80
C ALA A 223 -5.32 10.00 11.53
N GLU A 224 -5.78 9.76 12.76
CA GLU A 224 -6.30 10.77 13.66
C GLU A 224 -5.34 10.93 14.86
N PRO A 225 -5.08 12.17 15.31
CA PRO A 225 -4.23 12.43 16.45
C PRO A 225 -4.87 11.97 17.75
N ALA A 226 -4.03 11.77 18.77
CA ALA A 226 -4.47 11.53 20.13
C ALA A 226 -4.00 12.66 21.06
N THR A 227 -4.78 12.89 22.11
CA THR A 227 -4.44 13.80 23.18
C THR A 227 -4.67 13.12 24.53
N SER A 228 -4.00 13.62 25.55
CA SER A 228 -4.28 13.26 26.94
C SER A 228 -4.17 14.48 27.84
N THR A 229 -4.75 14.41 29.02
CA THR A 229 -4.61 15.43 30.05
C THR A 229 -4.27 14.72 31.38
N GLY A 230 -3.18 15.11 31.98
CA GLY A 230 -2.70 14.56 33.23
C GLY A 230 -2.23 15.62 34.20
N LEU A 231 -2.10 15.23 35.46
CA LEU A 231 -1.56 16.12 36.49
C LEU A 231 -0.05 16.31 36.28
N GLN A 232 0.47 17.41 36.73
CA GLN A 232 1.90 17.68 36.79
C GLN A 232 2.64 16.48 37.40
N GLY A 233 3.71 16.01 36.70
CA GLY A 233 4.51 14.85 37.11
C GLY A 233 3.90 13.47 36.81
N GLU A 234 2.64 13.42 36.28
CA GLU A 234 1.95 12.18 35.97
C GLU A 234 2.36 11.64 34.57
N THR A 235 2.60 10.33 34.48
CA THR A 235 2.74 9.62 33.21
C THR A 235 1.39 9.59 32.49
N GLN A 236 1.39 9.90 31.19
CA GLN A 236 0.18 9.97 30.37
C GLN A 236 0.27 9.04 29.18
N THR A 237 -0.86 8.56 28.69
CA THR A 237 -0.93 7.74 27.50
C THR A 237 -1.96 8.26 26.51
N GLY A 238 -1.71 8.03 25.22
CA GLY A 238 -2.65 8.30 24.16
C GLY A 238 -2.48 7.29 23.05
N LYS A 239 -3.57 6.98 22.36
CA LYS A 239 -3.56 6.05 21.24
C LYS A 239 -4.06 6.76 19.99
N PRO A 240 -3.17 7.23 19.09
CA PRO A 240 -3.57 7.68 17.77
C PRO A 240 -4.31 6.58 17.01
N THR A 241 -5.29 6.95 16.20
CA THR A 241 -6.07 6.00 15.42
C THR A 241 -5.56 5.99 13.98
N PHE A 242 -5.27 4.79 13.48
CA PHE A 242 -4.88 4.57 12.10
C PHE A 242 -5.97 3.74 11.41
N THR A 243 -6.43 4.22 10.25
CA THR A 243 -7.51 3.57 9.50
C THR A 243 -6.99 3.15 8.14
N ALA A 244 -7.21 1.89 7.78
CA ALA A 244 -6.88 1.37 6.47
C ALA A 244 -7.60 2.15 5.35
N GLY A 245 -6.93 2.37 4.24
CA GLY A 245 -7.54 3.00 3.07
C GLY A 245 -8.45 2.05 2.29
N ASP A 246 -8.26 0.74 2.47
CA ASP A 246 -9.09 -0.34 1.95
C ASP A 246 -9.10 -1.52 2.92
N ALA A 247 -10.22 -2.23 3.02
CA ALA A 247 -10.38 -3.37 3.95
C ALA A 247 -9.42 -4.53 3.63
N GLU A 248 -9.03 -4.69 2.38
CA GLU A 248 -8.12 -5.75 1.94
C GLU A 248 -6.64 -5.36 2.09
N VAL A 249 -6.36 -4.10 2.42
CA VAL A 249 -5.01 -3.57 2.69
C VAL A 249 -4.99 -2.97 4.10
N PRO A 250 -5.04 -3.79 5.15
CA PRO A 250 -5.09 -3.32 6.54
C PRO A 250 -3.78 -2.63 6.94
N ILE A 251 -3.86 -1.85 8.03
CA ILE A 251 -2.67 -1.34 8.72
C ILE A 251 -1.84 -2.54 9.17
N LYS A 252 -0.57 -2.53 8.85
CA LYS A 252 0.39 -3.59 9.17
C LYS A 252 0.58 -3.69 10.68
N GLU A 253 0.37 -4.88 11.22
CA GLU A 253 0.53 -5.13 12.64
C GLU A 253 1.96 -4.82 13.10
N GLY A 254 2.09 -4.16 14.25
CA GLY A 254 3.40 -3.78 14.80
C GLY A 254 4.13 -2.67 14.04
N SER A 255 3.48 -2.01 13.09
CA SER A 255 4.11 -0.95 12.28
C SER A 255 4.14 0.42 12.97
N VAL A 256 3.43 0.59 14.08
CA VAL A 256 3.36 1.89 14.75
C VAL A 256 4.70 2.24 15.38
N LYS A 257 5.25 3.40 15.03
CA LYS A 257 6.56 3.89 15.46
C LYS A 257 6.53 5.38 15.80
N LEU A 258 7.45 5.79 16.64
CA LEU A 258 7.77 7.21 16.82
C LEU A 258 8.76 7.67 15.75
N LEU A 259 8.68 8.94 15.39
CA LEU A 259 9.65 9.58 14.53
C LEU A 259 10.49 10.58 15.33
N ASN A 260 11.76 10.66 14.99
CA ASN A 260 12.64 11.74 15.41
C ASN A 260 12.22 13.07 14.77
N ASP A 261 12.74 14.19 15.25
CA ASP A 261 12.44 15.53 14.71
C ASP A 261 12.75 15.67 13.22
N ASN A 262 13.78 14.97 12.74
CA ASN A 262 14.17 14.93 11.33
C ASN A 262 13.29 14.01 10.46
N GLY A 263 12.23 13.39 11.03
CA GLY A 263 11.33 12.50 10.31
C GLY A 263 11.82 11.06 10.15
N THR A 264 12.98 10.70 10.71
CA THR A 264 13.47 9.31 10.68
C THR A 264 12.80 8.49 11.78
N GLU A 265 12.67 7.18 11.56
CA GLU A 265 12.13 6.26 12.57
C GLU A 265 13.03 6.21 13.81
N ALA A 266 12.44 6.39 14.98
CA ALA A 266 13.14 6.30 16.24
C ALA A 266 13.41 4.82 16.61
N GLN A 267 14.60 4.55 17.13
CA GLN A 267 14.99 3.21 17.59
C GLN A 267 14.69 2.96 19.07
N GLY A 268 14.02 3.90 19.73
CA GLY A 268 13.70 3.82 21.15
C GLY A 268 12.88 5.02 21.61
N ALA A 269 13.10 5.44 22.86
CA ALA A 269 12.44 6.62 23.42
C ALA A 269 12.86 7.90 22.66
N VAL A 270 11.90 8.79 22.44
CA VAL A 270 12.10 10.12 21.85
C VAL A 270 12.01 11.18 22.94
N PRO A 271 12.92 12.15 23.03
CA PRO A 271 12.82 13.24 23.98
C PRO A 271 11.52 14.03 23.80
N ALA A 272 10.80 14.25 24.89
CA ALA A 272 9.70 15.19 24.94
C ALA A 272 10.26 16.55 25.34
N LEU A 273 10.11 17.55 24.47
CA LEU A 273 10.69 18.87 24.64
C LEU A 273 9.63 19.91 24.95
N ASP A 274 10.05 20.97 25.66
CA ASP A 274 9.26 22.20 25.73
C ASP A 274 9.38 23.01 24.42
N PRO A 275 8.63 24.11 24.22
CA PRO A 275 8.76 24.95 23.03
C PRO A 275 10.14 25.63 22.86
N ASN A 276 10.95 25.66 23.90
CA ASN A 276 12.31 26.23 23.88
C ASN A 276 13.39 25.16 23.56
N GLY A 277 12.98 23.90 23.42
CA GLY A 277 13.90 22.78 23.14
C GLY A 277 14.50 22.10 24.37
N ASN A 278 14.05 22.44 25.60
CA ASN A 278 14.51 21.77 26.81
C ASN A 278 13.78 20.44 26.98
N LYS A 279 14.51 19.41 27.39
CA LYS A 279 13.91 18.09 27.67
C LYS A 279 13.08 18.16 28.97
N VAL A 280 11.80 17.83 28.86
CA VAL A 280 10.84 17.76 29.98
C VAL A 280 10.33 16.35 30.25
N GLY A 281 10.56 15.43 29.31
CA GLY A 281 10.14 14.03 29.44
C GLY A 281 10.66 13.16 28.30
N GLU A 282 10.02 12.01 28.14
CA GLU A 282 10.29 11.06 27.06
C GLU A 282 8.99 10.48 26.54
N TYR A 283 8.97 10.18 25.22
CA TYR A 283 7.92 9.42 24.58
C TYR A 283 8.40 8.02 24.27
N THR A 284 7.55 7.04 24.52
CA THR A 284 7.71 5.66 24.06
C THR A 284 6.45 5.20 23.37
N VAL A 285 6.53 4.18 22.51
CA VAL A 285 5.37 3.58 21.84
C VAL A 285 5.41 2.07 22.01
N ASN A 286 4.24 1.48 22.20
CA ASN A 286 4.07 0.05 22.09
C ASN A 286 3.61 -0.26 20.65
N PRO A 287 4.46 -0.87 19.79
CA PRO A 287 4.15 -1.07 18.38
C PRO A 287 2.92 -1.97 18.14
N ALA A 288 2.70 -2.94 19.02
CA ALA A 288 1.59 -3.89 18.89
C ALA A 288 0.23 -3.26 19.22
N THR A 289 0.18 -2.33 20.19
CA THR A 289 -1.06 -1.69 20.62
C THR A 289 -1.28 -0.32 20.02
N GLY A 290 -0.22 0.33 19.54
CA GLY A 290 -0.23 1.72 19.06
C GLY A 290 -0.31 2.75 20.19
N VAL A 291 -0.20 2.34 21.45
CA VAL A 291 -0.25 3.26 22.59
C VAL A 291 1.08 3.99 22.73
N VAL A 292 1.00 5.31 22.75
CA VAL A 292 2.14 6.21 23.03
C VAL A 292 2.07 6.62 24.49
N THR A 293 3.21 6.56 25.19
CA THR A 293 3.35 6.96 26.59
C THR A 293 4.26 8.17 26.66
N PHE A 294 3.82 9.21 27.38
CA PHE A 294 4.62 10.33 27.83
C PHE A 294 5.02 10.10 29.28
N THR A 295 6.32 10.10 29.57
CA THR A 295 6.86 10.00 30.94
C THR A 295 7.65 11.28 31.25
N PRO A 296 7.19 12.13 32.20
CA PRO A 296 7.92 13.34 32.58
C PRO A 296 9.22 12.99 33.29
N THR A 297 10.32 13.62 32.86
CA THR A 297 11.63 13.57 33.56
C THR A 297 11.81 14.79 34.48
N ASP A 298 11.25 15.92 34.10
CA ASP A 298 11.07 17.09 35.00
C ASP A 298 9.63 17.08 35.53
N LYS A 299 9.47 16.58 36.74
CA LYS A 299 8.15 16.50 37.40
C LYS A 299 7.62 17.85 37.85
N THR A 300 8.44 18.90 37.88
CA THR A 300 8.01 20.27 38.25
C THR A 300 7.53 21.06 37.04
N TYR A 301 7.76 20.57 35.84
CA TYR A 301 7.40 21.26 34.62
C TYR A 301 5.89 21.40 34.44
N VAL A 302 5.46 22.61 34.14
CA VAL A 302 4.08 22.95 33.77
C VAL A 302 4.13 23.81 32.52
N GLY A 303 3.62 23.28 31.41
CA GLY A 303 3.64 24.00 30.16
C GLY A 303 3.33 23.10 28.96
N PRO A 304 3.33 23.65 27.75
CA PRO A 304 3.13 22.87 26.54
C PRO A 304 4.30 21.92 26.26
N VAL A 305 3.99 20.73 25.81
CA VAL A 305 4.98 19.74 25.38
C VAL A 305 4.87 19.60 23.87
N VAL A 306 6.01 19.60 23.16
CA VAL A 306 6.06 19.36 21.71
C VAL A 306 5.48 17.97 21.40
N PRO A 307 4.48 17.85 20.52
CA PRO A 307 3.81 16.59 20.24
C PRO A 307 4.77 15.52 19.69
N ALA A 308 4.59 14.29 20.11
CA ALA A 308 5.24 13.14 19.50
C ALA A 308 4.71 12.92 18.07
N LYS A 309 5.61 12.75 17.10
CA LYS A 309 5.25 12.32 15.74
C LYS A 309 5.13 10.80 15.73
N VAL A 310 4.01 10.29 15.21
CA VAL A 310 3.69 8.87 15.18
C VAL A 310 3.37 8.46 13.75
N GLN A 311 3.98 7.37 13.29
CA GLN A 311 3.81 6.83 11.93
C GLN A 311 3.33 5.39 12.02
N ALA A 312 2.48 5.00 11.07
CA ALA A 312 2.17 3.60 10.79
C ALA A 312 2.27 3.37 9.27
N GLU A 313 2.30 2.13 8.85
CA GLU A 313 2.23 1.72 7.45
C GLU A 313 1.14 0.66 7.25
N ASP A 314 0.60 0.60 6.03
CA ASP A 314 -0.29 -0.48 5.61
C ASP A 314 0.53 -1.69 5.10
N ASN A 315 -0.16 -2.79 4.72
CA ASN A 315 0.51 -3.99 4.19
C ASN A 315 1.21 -3.78 2.84
N ASN A 316 0.93 -2.68 2.14
CA ASN A 316 1.65 -2.28 0.94
C ASN A 316 2.90 -1.44 1.25
N GLY A 317 3.11 -1.05 2.50
CA GLY A 317 4.19 -0.16 2.94
C GLY A 317 3.87 1.32 2.73
N THR A 318 2.60 1.68 2.48
CA THR A 318 2.17 3.08 2.41
C THR A 318 2.13 3.66 3.81
N LYS A 319 2.91 4.71 4.05
CA LYS A 319 3.06 5.34 5.36
C LYS A 319 2.03 6.44 5.58
N VAL A 320 1.59 6.58 6.82
CA VAL A 320 0.72 7.66 7.29
C VAL A 320 1.19 8.16 8.64
N GLU A 321 1.13 9.47 8.85
CA GLU A 321 1.65 10.13 10.05
C GLU A 321 0.56 10.89 10.78
N THR A 322 0.70 10.96 12.09
CA THR A 322 -0.11 11.76 12.98
C THR A 322 0.70 12.14 14.23
N LYS A 323 0.05 12.60 15.29
CA LYS A 323 0.73 13.05 16.50
C LYS A 323 -0.02 12.65 17.77
N TYR A 324 0.73 12.58 18.87
CA TYR A 324 0.19 12.51 20.23
C TYR A 324 0.63 13.73 21.02
N THR A 325 -0.31 14.40 21.72
CA THR A 325 -0.06 15.62 22.49
C THR A 325 -0.55 15.44 23.92
N PRO A 326 0.35 15.34 24.93
CA PRO A 326 -0.03 15.40 26.32
C PRO A 326 -0.28 16.85 26.76
N SER A 327 -1.25 17.06 27.65
CA SER A 327 -1.51 18.32 28.35
C SER A 327 -1.23 18.16 29.83
N ILE A 328 -0.49 19.09 30.43
CA ILE A 328 -0.09 19.04 31.83
C ILE A 328 -0.88 20.08 32.61
N VAL A 329 -1.64 19.63 33.61
CA VAL A 329 -2.34 20.49 34.55
C VAL A 329 -1.44 20.74 35.76
N GLY A 330 -1.01 21.97 35.92
CA GLY A 330 -0.15 22.37 37.03
C GLY A 330 -0.93 22.46 38.38
N VAL A 331 -0.27 22.11 39.43
CA VAL A 331 -0.76 22.29 40.81
C VAL A 331 0.35 22.87 41.68
N LYS A 332 -0.06 23.56 42.74
CA LYS A 332 0.87 24.15 43.71
C LYS A 332 0.44 23.73 45.11
N PRO A 333 1.35 23.23 45.95
CA PRO A 333 1.08 23.01 47.37
C PRO A 333 0.84 24.37 48.07
N THR A 334 0.06 24.36 49.14
CA THR A 334 -0.20 25.53 49.97
C THR A 334 0.33 25.30 51.38
N ALA A 335 0.55 26.38 52.10
CA ALA A 335 1.03 26.34 53.46
C ALA A 335 0.32 27.34 54.37
N THR A 336 0.15 26.97 55.62
CA THR A 336 -0.46 27.82 56.67
C THR A 336 0.59 28.08 57.73
N PRO A 337 0.81 29.34 58.13
CA PRO A 337 1.74 29.72 59.19
C PRO A 337 1.24 29.23 60.53
N ALA A 338 2.16 29.19 61.48
CA ALA A 338 1.85 28.92 62.88
C ALA A 338 2.38 30.03 63.80
N GLU A 339 1.69 30.19 64.88
CA GLU A 339 2.03 31.19 65.93
C GLU A 339 1.99 30.49 67.29
N SER A 340 2.74 31.03 68.24
CA SER A 340 2.64 30.62 69.63
C SER A 340 2.91 31.82 70.56
N THR A 341 2.46 31.73 71.77
CA THR A 341 2.70 32.72 72.80
C THR A 341 3.08 31.99 74.09
N ASN A 342 4.16 32.46 74.72
CA ASN A 342 4.59 31.92 76.01
C ASN A 342 5.27 33.02 76.83
N ILE A 343 5.53 32.71 78.12
CA ILE A 343 6.19 33.64 79.00
C ILE A 343 7.69 33.70 78.72
N GLN A 344 8.33 34.75 79.19
CA GLN A 344 9.73 35.03 79.06
C GLN A 344 10.60 33.87 79.51
N GLY A 345 11.59 33.47 78.73
CA GLY A 345 12.58 32.42 79.07
C GLY A 345 12.11 31.01 78.83
N GLU A 346 10.85 30.77 78.47
CA GLU A 346 10.29 29.44 78.22
C GLU A 346 10.30 29.09 76.68
N ALA A 347 10.57 27.85 76.38
CA ALA A 347 10.48 27.32 75.02
C ALA A 347 9.01 27.27 74.61
N GLN A 348 8.77 27.49 73.31
CA GLN A 348 7.44 27.43 72.70
C GLN A 348 7.46 26.83 71.27
N SER A 349 6.38 26.22 70.89
CA SER A 349 6.29 25.55 69.61
C SER A 349 5.00 25.86 68.86
N GLY A 350 5.07 25.80 67.54
CA GLY A 350 3.93 25.85 66.64
C GLY A 350 4.05 24.88 65.49
N THR A 351 2.95 24.28 65.09
CA THR A 351 2.94 23.31 63.99
C THR A 351 2.44 24.03 62.72
N VAL A 352 3.33 24.17 61.75
CA VAL A 352 2.96 24.71 60.43
C VAL A 352 2.23 23.63 59.62
N ALA A 353 1.28 24.00 58.80
CA ALA A 353 0.54 23.06 57.96
C ALA A 353 0.88 23.20 56.48
N PHE A 354 1.01 22.07 55.81
CA PHE A 354 1.19 22.02 54.39
C PHE A 354 0.06 21.18 53.76
N ALA A 355 -0.53 21.66 52.65
CA ALA A 355 -1.60 20.98 51.97
C ALA A 355 -1.22 20.72 50.50
N PRO A 356 -1.59 19.55 49.96
CA PRO A 356 -1.29 19.19 48.58
C PRO A 356 -1.96 20.13 47.58
N GLY A 357 -1.28 20.37 46.45
CA GLY A 357 -1.90 21.00 45.30
C GLY A 357 -2.90 20.04 44.64
N LYS A 358 -4.06 20.56 44.24
CA LYS A 358 -5.17 19.77 43.70
C LYS A 358 -5.69 20.35 42.38
N ALA A 359 -6.16 19.46 41.49
CA ALA A 359 -6.90 19.83 40.28
C ALA A 359 -7.94 18.76 39.93
N THR A 360 -9.01 19.19 39.23
CA THR A 360 -10.01 18.24 38.71
C THR A 360 -9.71 17.95 37.25
N ILE A 361 -9.48 16.68 36.89
CA ILE A 361 -9.21 16.20 35.54
C ILE A 361 -10.28 15.17 35.16
N ALA A 362 -11.01 15.43 34.08
CA ALA A 362 -12.13 14.60 33.64
C ALA A 362 -13.15 14.28 34.76
N GLY A 363 -13.43 15.25 35.64
CA GLY A 363 -14.37 15.09 36.75
C GLY A 363 -13.81 14.40 37.99
N VAL A 364 -12.53 14.02 37.99
CA VAL A 364 -11.85 13.37 39.11
C VAL A 364 -10.88 14.34 39.77
N GLU A 365 -11.02 14.55 41.09
CA GLU A 365 -10.02 15.29 41.88
C GLU A 365 -8.74 14.49 42.02
N LYS A 366 -7.63 15.05 41.58
CA LYS A 366 -6.27 14.52 41.70
C LYS A 366 -5.41 15.49 42.52
N SER A 367 -4.42 14.99 43.22
CA SER A 367 -3.51 15.79 44.03
C SER A 367 -2.09 15.28 43.95
N VAL A 368 -1.11 16.16 44.19
CA VAL A 368 0.29 15.81 44.44
C VAL A 368 0.54 15.95 45.92
N ALA A 369 0.81 14.84 46.59
CA ALA A 369 1.01 14.79 48.02
C ALA A 369 2.24 15.61 48.45
N ILE A 370 2.20 16.17 49.67
CA ILE A 370 3.40 16.72 50.31
C ILE A 370 4.36 15.55 50.61
N LYS A 371 5.61 15.71 50.26
CA LYS A 371 6.65 14.73 50.48
C LYS A 371 6.91 14.60 52.01
N ALA A 372 6.81 13.39 52.52
CA ALA A 372 6.98 13.14 53.95
C ALA A 372 8.37 13.60 54.43
N ASN A 373 8.41 14.22 55.59
CA ASN A 373 9.63 14.71 56.25
C ASN A 373 10.42 15.74 55.39
N SER A 374 9.76 16.44 54.47
CA SER A 374 10.41 17.44 53.61
C SER A 374 10.49 18.84 54.24
N ALA A 375 9.83 19.04 55.34
CA ALA A 375 9.85 20.35 56.05
C ALA A 375 11.23 20.65 56.63
N VAL A 376 11.78 21.81 56.27
CA VAL A 376 13.08 22.31 56.73
C VAL A 376 13.00 23.81 57.09
N LEU A 377 13.86 24.24 58.02
CA LEU A 377 14.10 25.64 58.25
C LEU A 377 14.92 26.23 57.13
N LEU A 378 14.75 27.51 56.88
CA LEU A 378 15.60 28.27 55.94
C LEU A 378 16.52 29.21 56.74
N ASP A 379 17.76 29.36 56.29
CA ASP A 379 18.67 30.39 56.78
C ASP A 379 18.26 31.78 56.35
N LYS A 380 19.02 32.82 56.80
CA LYS A 380 18.78 34.25 56.39
C LYS A 380 18.84 34.47 54.92
N GLN A 381 19.61 33.65 54.19
CA GLN A 381 19.77 33.71 52.74
C GLN A 381 18.63 33.00 51.99
N GLY A 382 17.75 32.28 52.71
CA GLY A 382 16.66 31.50 52.16
C GLY A 382 17.06 30.12 51.71
N ASN A 383 18.24 29.61 52.09
CA ASN A 383 18.71 28.26 51.80
C ASN A 383 18.19 27.23 52.82
N PRO A 384 17.87 26.03 52.37
CA PRO A 384 17.46 24.97 53.30
C PRO A 384 18.60 24.59 54.29
N VAL A 385 18.27 24.48 55.54
CA VAL A 385 19.17 24.03 56.60
C VAL A 385 18.99 22.53 56.80
N ALA A 386 20.06 21.81 57.03
CA ALA A 386 20.02 20.36 57.22
C ALA A 386 19.12 20.00 58.45
N PRO A 387 18.30 18.92 58.35
CA PRO A 387 17.45 18.51 59.45
C PRO A 387 18.23 18.32 60.78
N GLY A 388 17.64 18.85 61.87
CA GLY A 388 18.26 18.78 63.19
C GLY A 388 19.31 19.87 63.49
N THR A 389 19.63 20.73 62.47
CA THR A 389 20.52 21.86 62.70
C THR A 389 19.68 23.09 63.15
N PRO A 390 19.97 23.71 64.27
CA PRO A 390 19.27 24.92 64.72
C PRO A 390 19.56 26.12 63.81
N VAL A 391 18.57 27.01 63.68
CA VAL A 391 18.70 28.31 63.02
C VAL A 391 18.60 29.41 64.08
N ASP A 392 19.47 30.37 64.01
CA ASP A 392 19.44 31.49 64.96
C ASP A 392 18.11 32.23 64.88
N ALA A 393 17.50 32.43 66.06
CA ALA A 393 16.35 33.29 66.26
C ALA A 393 16.87 34.67 66.71
N GLU A 394 16.49 35.69 65.93
CA GLU A 394 17.01 37.06 66.14
C GLU A 394 15.93 38.04 66.47
N ASP A 395 16.32 39.15 67.11
CA ASP A 395 15.49 40.33 67.28
C ASP A 395 15.42 41.17 65.98
N ALA A 396 14.66 42.23 65.95
CA ALA A 396 14.54 43.16 64.82
C ALA A 396 15.87 43.88 64.47
N ASN A 397 16.85 43.88 65.36
CA ASN A 397 18.19 44.46 65.15
C ASN A 397 19.23 43.44 64.67
N GLY A 398 18.86 42.16 64.57
CA GLY A 398 19.76 41.07 64.16
C GLY A 398 20.57 40.45 65.28
N ASN A 399 20.23 40.73 66.55
CA ASN A 399 20.88 40.08 67.69
C ASN A 399 20.25 38.72 67.97
N LYS A 400 21.07 37.69 68.20
CA LYS A 400 20.59 36.34 68.56
C LYS A 400 19.91 36.38 69.94
N VAL A 401 18.65 35.93 69.98
CA VAL A 401 17.81 35.85 71.19
C VAL A 401 17.39 34.41 71.51
N GLY A 402 17.60 33.50 70.53
CA GLY A 402 17.27 32.11 70.70
C GLY A 402 17.69 31.25 69.51
N GLU A 403 17.10 30.07 69.41
CA GLU A 403 17.29 29.16 68.27
C GLU A 403 15.95 28.53 67.88
N TYR A 404 15.80 28.33 66.55
CA TYR A 404 14.71 27.53 65.98
C TYR A 404 15.19 26.13 65.63
N THR A 405 14.38 25.14 65.97
CA THR A 405 14.51 23.75 65.47
C THR A 405 13.20 23.33 64.82
N ILE A 406 13.23 22.32 63.94
CA ILE A 406 12.03 21.74 63.33
C ILE A 406 12.06 20.23 63.48
N ASP A 407 10.92 19.65 63.82
CA ASP A 407 10.63 18.24 63.65
C ASP A 407 9.92 18.07 62.30
N PRO A 408 10.60 17.49 61.27
CA PRO A 408 10.01 17.34 59.96
C PRO A 408 8.89 16.30 59.91
N ALA A 409 8.81 15.37 60.86
CA ALA A 409 7.77 14.36 60.90
C ALA A 409 6.40 14.96 61.34
N THR A 410 6.42 15.95 62.19
CA THR A 410 5.22 16.64 62.71
C THR A 410 5.05 18.04 62.17
N ASN A 411 6.03 18.59 61.44
CA ASN A 411 6.13 19.99 60.98
C ASN A 411 6.07 21.00 62.17
N THR A 412 6.53 20.58 63.36
CA THR A 412 6.51 21.40 64.54
C THR A 412 7.84 22.16 64.66
N VAL A 413 7.74 23.48 64.65
CA VAL A 413 8.87 24.38 64.86
C VAL A 413 8.90 24.77 66.35
N THR A 414 10.08 24.65 66.99
CA THR A 414 10.30 25.03 68.40
C THR A 414 11.25 26.19 68.44
N PHE A 415 10.87 27.24 69.11
CA PHE A 415 11.72 28.34 69.54
C PHE A 415 12.24 28.04 70.93
N THR A 416 13.55 28.10 71.11
CA THR A 416 14.24 27.95 72.43
C THR A 416 15.03 29.25 72.71
N PRO A 417 14.62 30.06 73.67
CA PRO A 417 15.34 31.27 74.00
C PRO A 417 16.72 30.96 74.59
N THR A 418 17.74 31.63 74.07
CA THR A 418 19.11 31.62 74.65
C THR A 418 19.32 32.82 75.59
N ASP A 419 18.66 33.94 75.27
CA ASP A 419 18.52 35.07 76.18
C ASP A 419 17.19 34.94 76.92
N LYS A 420 17.25 34.47 78.18
CA LYS A 420 16.06 34.27 79.04
C LYS A 420 15.47 35.54 79.60
N THR A 421 16.12 36.68 79.37
CA THR A 421 15.63 38.01 79.79
C THR A 421 14.97 38.78 78.67
N TYR A 422 15.04 38.31 77.48
CA TYR A 422 14.47 38.96 76.30
C TYR A 422 12.94 38.93 76.30
N THR A 423 12.32 40.10 75.99
CA THR A 423 10.86 40.29 75.95
C THR A 423 10.40 41.05 74.68
N GLY A 424 11.16 41.01 73.64
CA GLY A 424 10.87 41.70 72.42
C GLY A 424 10.30 40.80 71.32
N THR A 425 10.16 41.38 70.14
CA THR A 425 9.71 40.66 68.94
C THR A 425 10.83 39.79 68.38
N VAL A 426 10.54 38.57 68.11
CA VAL A 426 11.45 37.62 67.45
C VAL A 426 11.14 37.53 65.95
N VAL A 427 12.15 37.60 65.10
CA VAL A 427 12.00 37.44 63.66
C VAL A 427 11.46 36.03 63.38
N PRO A 428 10.37 35.91 62.59
CA PRO A 428 9.77 34.58 62.31
C PRO A 428 10.72 33.62 61.67
N ALA A 429 10.64 32.31 62.01
CA ALA A 429 11.32 31.26 61.32
C ALA A 429 10.68 31.01 59.95
N ASN A 430 11.50 30.98 58.90
CA ASN A 430 11.05 30.57 57.58
C ASN A 430 11.12 29.05 57.46
N VAL A 431 10.03 28.43 57.00
CA VAL A 431 9.90 26.97 56.83
C VAL A 431 9.54 26.68 55.36
N GLN A 432 10.17 25.69 54.77
CA GLN A 432 9.90 25.23 53.43
C GLN A 432 9.61 23.74 53.44
N ALA A 433 8.63 23.30 52.67
CA ALA A 433 8.42 21.91 52.33
C ALA A 433 8.34 21.75 50.80
N GLU A 434 8.35 20.53 50.33
CA GLU A 434 8.15 20.20 48.92
C GLU A 434 7.10 19.09 48.77
N ASP A 435 6.44 19.08 47.59
CA ASP A 435 5.57 17.96 47.22
C ASP A 435 6.37 16.82 46.57
N GLU A 436 5.71 15.69 46.24
CA GLU A 436 6.34 14.50 45.64
C GLU A 436 6.94 14.78 44.22
N ASN A 437 6.57 15.90 43.58
CA ASN A 437 7.18 16.35 42.34
C ASN A 437 8.40 17.27 42.58
N GLY A 438 8.66 17.72 43.81
CA GLY A 438 9.72 18.67 44.15
C GLY A 438 9.30 20.14 44.08
N THR A 439 7.99 20.41 43.95
CA THR A 439 7.48 21.80 43.96
C THR A 439 7.52 22.34 45.41
N LYS A 440 8.21 23.44 45.63
CA LYS A 440 8.45 24.00 46.97
C LYS A 440 7.35 24.98 47.37
N VAL A 441 7.05 25.00 48.67
CA VAL A 441 6.14 25.92 49.32
C VAL A 441 6.74 26.43 50.61
N LYS A 442 6.55 27.70 50.98
CA LYS A 442 7.12 28.37 52.14
C LYS A 442 6.03 28.90 53.05
N THR A 443 6.32 28.92 54.35
CA THR A 443 5.50 29.50 55.40
C THR A 443 6.38 30.00 56.55
N THR A 444 5.77 30.52 57.61
CA THR A 444 6.50 31.04 58.75
C THR A 444 5.95 30.48 60.06
N TYR A 445 6.81 30.42 61.07
CA TYR A 445 6.43 30.27 62.46
C TYR A 445 6.86 31.52 63.24
N THR A 446 5.92 32.12 64.02
CA THR A 446 6.14 33.35 64.80
C THR A 446 5.89 33.11 66.27
N PRO A 447 6.93 33.11 67.12
CA PRO A 447 6.78 33.10 68.58
C PRO A 447 6.51 34.50 69.07
N THR A 448 5.63 34.64 70.07
CA THR A 448 5.38 35.86 70.82
C THR A 448 5.75 35.62 72.29
N ILE A 449 6.53 36.57 72.90
CA ILE A 449 7.04 36.44 74.26
C ILE A 449 6.30 37.46 75.12
#